data_4cd7a20153b00db305db12e98b7252d8
#
_entry.id   4cd7a20153b00db305db12e98b7252d8
#
_cell.length_a   1.000
_cell.length_b   1.000
_cell.length_c   1.000
_cell.angle_alpha   90.00
_cell.angle_beta   90.00
_cell.angle_gamma   90.00
#
_symmetry.space_group_name_H-M   'P 1'
#
loop_
_entity.id
_entity.type
_entity.pdbx_description
1 polymer ?
#
loop_
_entity_poly.entity_id
_entity_poly.type
_entity_poly.pdbx_seq_one_letter_code
_entity_poly.pdbx_strand_id
1 'polypeptide(L)'
;HVTVPGRMTVLLPTVSYAGVSKKITDSAERERLHAIAEKLIGDGGMGVIVRTAAEGASAEALAEDYRAAVELWRQIENRARHAAAPKLIHSDGSLALQVVRDMLDERTDAVRVDGRALFQEVLAHARALTPRLADRVVEYAGERPLFDVHGVDTALSKAMAHRVWLRSGGTLVIDETEALTV
;
A
#
# COMPACT_ATOMS: atom_id res chain seq x y z
N HIS A 1 3.17 -17.70 6.37
CA HIS A 1 1.95 -16.96 6.75
C HIS A 1 1.40 -16.27 5.53
N VAL A 2 0.06 -16.32 5.34
CA VAL A 2 -0.64 -15.57 4.30
C VAL A 2 -1.13 -14.26 4.91
N THR A 3 -0.98 -13.16 4.17
CA THR A 3 -1.50 -11.84 4.54
C THR A 3 -2.29 -11.26 3.37
N VAL A 4 -3.37 -10.54 3.67
CA VAL A 4 -4.15 -9.83 2.66
C VAL A 4 -4.08 -8.33 2.99
N PRO A 5 -3.33 -7.54 2.20
CA PRO A 5 -3.18 -6.12 2.47
C PRO A 5 -4.41 -5.33 2.03
N GLY A 6 -5.03 -4.61 2.97
CA GLY A 6 -5.94 -3.51 2.73
C GLY A 6 -5.23 -2.16 2.71
N ARG A 7 -5.98 -1.09 2.67
CA ARG A 7 -5.43 0.27 2.73
C ARG A 7 -4.98 0.62 4.15
N MET A 8 -5.84 0.44 5.14
CA MET A 8 -5.60 0.79 6.55
C MET A 8 -5.26 -0.42 7.40
N THR A 9 -5.53 -1.63 6.93
CA THR A 9 -5.33 -2.87 7.65
C THR A 9 -4.60 -3.90 6.81
N VAL A 10 -3.95 -4.86 7.48
CA VAL A 10 -3.47 -6.10 6.87
C VAL A 10 -4.16 -7.24 7.59
N LEU A 11 -4.95 -8.01 6.86
CA LEU A 11 -5.62 -9.19 7.40
C LEU A 11 -4.63 -10.35 7.54
N LEU A 12 -4.74 -11.06 8.65
CA LEU A 12 -4.00 -12.29 8.95
C LEU A 12 -4.99 -13.45 9.04
N PRO A 13 -5.30 -14.14 7.93
CA PRO A 13 -6.39 -15.12 7.91
C PRO A 13 -6.18 -16.33 8.81
N THR A 14 -4.91 -16.70 9.06
CA THR A 14 -4.54 -17.95 9.76
C THR A 14 -4.10 -17.74 11.21
N VAL A 15 -4.12 -16.49 11.69
CA VAL A 15 -3.65 -16.14 13.05
C VAL A 15 -4.62 -15.14 13.65
N SER A 16 -5.07 -15.35 14.87
CA SER A 16 -5.85 -14.38 15.63
C SER A 16 -4.89 -13.48 16.41
N TYR A 17 -4.60 -12.28 15.86
CA TYR A 17 -3.65 -11.34 16.43
C TYR A 17 -4.05 -9.90 16.12
N ALA A 18 -4.08 -9.04 17.13
CA ALA A 18 -4.25 -7.59 16.98
C ALA A 18 -2.90 -6.89 17.05
N GLY A 19 -2.55 -6.15 16.01
CA GLY A 19 -1.30 -5.39 15.96
C GLY A 19 -1.50 -3.98 15.43
N VAL A 20 -0.56 -3.09 15.77
CA VAL A 20 -0.49 -1.72 15.25
C VAL A 20 0.91 -1.45 14.74
N SER A 21 1.02 -0.80 13.59
CA SER A 21 2.29 -0.44 12.96
C SER A 21 3.23 0.25 13.95
N LYS A 22 4.49 -0.19 14.00
CA LYS A 22 5.53 0.42 14.85
C LYS A 22 5.88 1.86 14.43
N LYS A 23 5.47 2.28 13.24
CA LYS A 23 5.68 3.63 12.72
C LYS A 23 4.73 4.68 13.34
N ILE A 24 3.62 4.25 13.93
CA ILE A 24 2.74 5.12 14.73
C ILE A 24 3.40 5.26 16.09
N THR A 25 3.95 6.43 16.39
CA THR A 25 4.75 6.69 17.59
C THR A 25 3.93 7.26 18.75
N ASP A 26 2.78 7.88 18.48
CA ASP A 26 1.88 8.38 19.50
C ASP A 26 1.26 7.21 20.28
N SER A 27 1.48 7.18 21.61
CA SER A 27 1.03 6.08 22.46
C SER A 27 -0.50 6.03 22.62
N ALA A 28 -1.15 7.18 22.73
CA ALA A 28 -2.60 7.25 22.88
C ALA A 28 -3.31 6.76 21.61
N GLU A 29 -2.81 7.17 20.46
CA GLU A 29 -3.33 6.71 19.18
C GLU A 29 -3.08 5.21 18.96
N ARG A 30 -1.93 4.70 19.36
CA ARG A 30 -1.64 3.25 19.30
C ARG A 30 -2.61 2.45 20.16
N GLU A 31 -2.87 2.88 21.38
CA GLU A 31 -3.83 2.22 22.29
C GLU A 31 -5.25 2.27 21.71
N ARG A 32 -5.67 3.42 21.17
CA ARG A 32 -6.97 3.58 20.52
C ARG A 32 -7.13 2.62 19.34
N LEU A 33 -6.14 2.57 18.44
CA LEU A 33 -6.15 1.71 17.27
C LEU A 33 -6.07 0.23 17.63
N HIS A 34 -5.31 -0.12 18.68
CA HIS A 34 -5.23 -1.49 19.17
C HIS A 34 -6.56 -1.96 19.74
N ALA A 35 -7.24 -1.13 20.53
CA ALA A 35 -8.57 -1.45 21.06
C ALA A 35 -9.62 -1.63 19.95
N ILE A 36 -9.51 -0.85 18.85
CA ILE A 36 -10.36 -1.05 17.66
C ILE A 36 -10.03 -2.40 17.01
N ALA A 37 -8.74 -2.72 16.81
CA ALA A 37 -8.30 -3.97 16.19
C ALA A 37 -8.80 -5.19 16.97
N GLU A 38 -8.71 -5.18 18.31
CA GLU A 38 -9.24 -6.25 19.15
C GLU A 38 -10.76 -6.45 18.98
N LYS A 39 -11.51 -5.35 18.92
CA LYS A 39 -12.96 -5.41 18.67
C LYS A 39 -13.32 -5.93 17.28
N LEU A 40 -12.51 -5.62 16.26
CA LEU A 40 -12.72 -6.12 14.89
C LEU A 40 -12.52 -7.64 14.79
N ILE A 41 -11.53 -8.17 15.51
CA ILE A 41 -11.25 -9.61 15.53
C ILE A 41 -12.36 -10.36 16.28
N GLY A 42 -12.81 -9.85 17.44
CA GLY A 42 -13.75 -10.55 18.30
C GLY A 42 -13.24 -11.94 18.73
N ASP A 43 -14.16 -12.80 19.13
CA ASP A 43 -13.84 -14.17 19.56
C ASP A 43 -13.56 -15.08 18.35
N GLY A 44 -12.29 -15.42 18.14
CA GLY A 44 -11.87 -16.39 17.13
C GLY A 44 -11.86 -15.87 15.69
N GLY A 45 -11.92 -14.55 15.50
CA GLY A 45 -11.81 -13.93 14.17
C GLY A 45 -10.38 -13.94 13.60
N MET A 46 -10.27 -13.54 12.34
CA MET A 46 -8.98 -13.40 11.67
C MET A 46 -8.21 -12.21 12.23
N GLY A 47 -6.89 -12.36 12.41
CA GLY A 47 -6.06 -11.29 12.95
C GLY A 47 -5.94 -10.09 12.02
N VAL A 48 -5.55 -8.96 12.59
CA VAL A 48 -5.37 -7.71 11.86
C VAL A 48 -4.16 -6.94 12.37
N ILE A 49 -3.41 -6.35 11.43
CA ILE A 49 -2.40 -5.35 11.73
C ILE A 49 -2.87 -4.01 11.16
N VAL A 50 -3.03 -3.02 12.02
CA VAL A 50 -3.38 -1.66 11.63
C VAL A 50 -2.14 -0.95 11.07
N ARG A 51 -2.27 -0.39 9.86
CA ARG A 51 -1.20 0.31 9.13
C ARG A 51 -1.12 1.77 9.54
N THR A 52 -0.02 2.43 9.18
CA THR A 52 0.16 3.89 9.40
C THR A 52 -0.90 4.75 8.71
N ALA A 53 -1.45 4.29 7.59
CA ALA A 53 -2.54 4.98 6.88
C ALA A 53 -3.86 5.07 7.69
N ALA A 54 -3.96 4.35 8.80
CA ALA A 54 -5.11 4.37 9.70
C ALA A 54 -4.99 5.43 10.82
N GLU A 55 -3.87 6.13 10.91
CA GLU A 55 -3.67 7.18 11.92
C GLU A 55 -4.75 8.26 11.78
N GLY A 56 -5.47 8.54 12.86
CA GLY A 56 -6.61 9.44 12.89
C GLY A 56 -7.91 8.91 12.25
N ALA A 57 -7.92 7.70 11.70
CA ALA A 57 -9.11 7.13 11.08
C ALA A 57 -10.16 6.73 12.13
N SER A 58 -11.43 6.75 11.73
CA SER A 58 -12.54 6.32 12.58
C SER A 58 -12.61 4.79 12.70
N ALA A 59 -13.28 4.29 13.74
CA ALA A 59 -13.49 2.86 13.94
C ALA A 59 -14.32 2.25 12.80
N GLU A 60 -15.29 3.00 12.27
CA GLU A 60 -16.13 2.59 11.16
C GLU A 60 -15.32 2.41 9.88
N ALA A 61 -14.40 3.34 9.57
CA ALA A 61 -13.53 3.25 8.40
C ALA A 61 -12.59 2.04 8.48
N LEU A 62 -12.02 1.76 9.66
CA LEU A 62 -11.22 0.56 9.86
C LEU A 62 -12.07 -0.72 9.72
N ALA A 63 -13.30 -0.71 10.24
CA ALA A 63 -14.20 -1.85 10.14
C ALA A 63 -14.61 -2.14 8.69
N GLU A 64 -14.77 -1.13 7.86
CA GLU A 64 -15.04 -1.28 6.43
C GLU A 64 -13.86 -1.89 5.70
N ASP A 65 -12.64 -1.38 5.94
CA ASP A 65 -11.40 -1.90 5.33
C ASP A 65 -11.15 -3.36 5.74
N TYR A 66 -11.33 -3.68 7.03
CA TYR A 66 -11.21 -5.05 7.55
C TYR A 66 -12.23 -6.01 6.91
N ARG A 67 -13.52 -5.60 6.83
CA ARG A 67 -14.56 -6.41 6.19
C ARG A 67 -14.29 -6.66 4.71
N ALA A 68 -13.79 -5.66 3.99
CA ALA A 68 -13.40 -5.80 2.58
C ALA A 68 -12.25 -6.82 2.44
N ALA A 69 -11.24 -6.78 3.32
CA ALA A 69 -10.14 -7.75 3.32
C ALA A 69 -10.61 -9.18 3.65
N VAL A 70 -11.54 -9.34 4.61
CA VAL A 70 -12.16 -10.64 4.94
C VAL A 70 -12.93 -11.20 3.76
N GLU A 71 -13.71 -10.37 3.08
CA GLU A 71 -14.47 -10.80 1.89
C GLU A 71 -13.55 -11.20 0.74
N LEU A 72 -12.49 -10.43 0.50
CA LEU A 72 -11.46 -10.79 -0.48
C LEU A 72 -10.81 -12.15 -0.13
N TRP A 73 -10.48 -12.39 1.14
CA TRP A 73 -9.93 -13.66 1.57
C TRP A 73 -10.89 -14.82 1.30
N ARG A 74 -12.17 -14.68 1.62
CA ARG A 74 -13.20 -15.70 1.33
C ARG A 74 -13.28 -16.04 -0.16
N GLN A 75 -13.17 -15.04 -1.02
CA GLN A 75 -13.13 -15.24 -2.47
C GLN A 75 -11.87 -15.99 -2.90
N ILE A 76 -10.70 -15.66 -2.32
CA ILE A 76 -9.43 -16.37 -2.57
C ILE A 76 -9.55 -17.83 -2.14
N GLU A 77 -10.06 -18.11 -0.94
CA GLU A 77 -10.28 -19.48 -0.46
C GLU A 77 -11.22 -20.26 -1.36
N ASN A 78 -12.34 -19.67 -1.76
CA ASN A 78 -13.29 -20.32 -2.64
C ASN A 78 -12.67 -20.65 -4.00
N ARG A 79 -11.91 -19.73 -4.60
CA ARG A 79 -11.17 -19.99 -5.85
C ARG A 79 -10.14 -21.10 -5.66
N ALA A 80 -9.41 -21.10 -4.55
CA ALA A 80 -8.38 -22.10 -4.26
C ALA A 80 -8.97 -23.52 -4.13
N ARG A 81 -10.14 -23.65 -3.50
CA ARG A 81 -10.82 -24.95 -3.34
C ARG A 81 -11.26 -25.58 -4.66
N HIS A 82 -11.55 -24.75 -5.67
CA HIS A 82 -12.06 -25.22 -6.99
C HIS A 82 -11.00 -25.19 -8.10
N ALA A 83 -9.77 -24.79 -7.79
CA ALA A 83 -8.70 -24.70 -8.78
C ALA A 83 -7.85 -25.97 -8.81
N ALA A 84 -7.58 -26.47 -10.03
CA ALA A 84 -6.54 -27.48 -10.23
C ALA A 84 -5.17 -26.81 -10.25
N ALA A 85 -4.19 -27.36 -9.51
CA ALA A 85 -2.81 -26.86 -9.51
C ALA A 85 -2.08 -27.29 -10.81
N PRO A 86 -1.17 -26.45 -11.35
CA PRO A 86 -0.82 -25.10 -10.90
C PRO A 86 -1.77 -24.03 -11.49
N LYS A 87 -2.26 -23.09 -10.65
CA LYS A 87 -3.10 -21.98 -11.10
C LYS A 87 -2.86 -20.75 -10.22
N LEU A 88 -2.78 -19.56 -10.84
CA LEU A 88 -2.79 -18.29 -10.14
C LEU A 88 -4.18 -18.05 -9.52
N ILE A 89 -4.27 -17.99 -8.22
CA ILE A 89 -5.53 -17.80 -7.48
C ILE A 89 -5.84 -16.32 -7.26
N HIS A 90 -4.81 -15.55 -6.88
CA HIS A 90 -4.90 -14.13 -6.59
C HIS A 90 -3.57 -13.45 -6.87
N SER A 91 -3.63 -12.17 -7.23
CA SER A 91 -2.48 -11.28 -7.37
C SER A 91 -2.90 -9.91 -6.85
N ASP A 92 -2.01 -9.23 -6.13
CA ASP A 92 -2.21 -7.85 -5.63
C ASP A 92 -2.27 -6.79 -6.76
N GLY A 93 -2.27 -7.23 -8.01
CA GLY A 93 -2.23 -6.34 -9.16
C GLY A 93 -0.83 -5.80 -9.48
N SER A 94 -0.79 -4.83 -10.38
CA SER A 94 0.45 -4.17 -10.78
C SER A 94 1.00 -3.28 -9.66
N LEU A 95 2.29 -2.91 -9.74
CA LEU A 95 2.90 -1.96 -8.80
C LEU A 95 2.13 -0.64 -8.74
N ALA A 96 1.61 -0.18 -9.88
CA ALA A 96 0.81 1.04 -9.94
C ALA A 96 -0.46 0.97 -9.08
N LEU A 97 -1.16 -0.18 -9.09
CA LEU A 97 -2.34 -0.40 -8.26
C LEU A 97 -1.99 -0.44 -6.77
N GLN A 98 -0.87 -1.07 -6.42
CA GLN A 98 -0.38 -1.10 -5.04
C GLN A 98 -0.03 0.31 -4.54
N VAL A 99 0.63 1.13 -5.37
CA VAL A 99 0.96 2.54 -5.04
C VAL A 99 -0.32 3.34 -4.81
N VAL A 100 -1.32 3.21 -5.67
CA VAL A 100 -2.60 3.92 -5.51
C VAL A 100 -3.31 3.49 -4.22
N ARG A 101 -3.39 2.18 -3.94
CA ARG A 101 -3.96 1.66 -2.70
C ARG A 101 -3.27 2.25 -1.46
N ASP A 102 -1.94 2.33 -1.49
CA ASP A 102 -1.14 2.67 -0.31
C ASP A 102 -0.92 4.19 -0.15
N MET A 103 -0.96 4.97 -1.22
CA MET A 103 -0.55 6.38 -1.22
C MET A 103 -1.65 7.37 -1.59
N LEU A 104 -2.76 6.94 -2.22
CA LEU A 104 -3.85 7.85 -2.56
C LEU A 104 -4.64 8.24 -1.30
N ASP A 105 -4.43 9.46 -0.81
CA ASP A 105 -5.08 10.01 0.38
C ASP A 105 -5.58 11.45 0.15
N GLU A 106 -6.13 12.07 1.20
CA GLU A 106 -6.67 13.43 1.14
C GLU A 106 -5.60 14.51 0.82
N ARG A 107 -4.33 14.22 1.01
CA ARG A 107 -3.18 15.11 0.72
C ARG A 107 -2.69 14.99 -0.71
N THR A 108 -3.18 13.99 -1.45
CA THR A 108 -2.79 13.76 -2.85
C THR A 108 -3.54 14.75 -3.74
N ASP A 109 -2.84 15.67 -4.40
CA ASP A 109 -3.45 16.62 -5.35
C ASP A 109 -3.86 15.93 -6.65
N ALA A 110 -2.98 15.11 -7.22
CA ALA A 110 -3.25 14.38 -8.46
C ALA A 110 -2.40 13.11 -8.57
N VAL A 111 -2.97 12.07 -9.17
CA VAL A 111 -2.27 10.87 -9.64
C VAL A 111 -2.24 10.93 -11.17
N ARG A 112 -1.10 11.31 -11.73
CA ARG A 112 -0.91 11.35 -13.19
C ARG A 112 -0.45 9.99 -13.68
N VAL A 113 -1.15 9.44 -14.66
CA VAL A 113 -0.87 8.11 -15.20
C VAL A 113 -0.55 8.22 -16.69
N ASP A 114 0.62 7.76 -17.09
CA ASP A 114 1.06 7.69 -18.46
C ASP A 114 0.60 6.37 -19.11
N GLY A 115 -0.08 6.49 -20.24
CA GLY A 115 -0.63 5.35 -20.97
C GLY A 115 -2.10 5.03 -20.64
N ARG A 116 -2.92 5.04 -21.70
CA ARG A 116 -4.39 4.87 -21.64
C ARG A 116 -4.84 3.62 -20.91
N ALA A 117 -4.21 2.48 -21.21
CA ALA A 117 -4.59 1.21 -20.60
C ALA A 117 -4.37 1.21 -19.08
N LEU A 118 -3.19 1.66 -18.64
CA LEU A 118 -2.86 1.78 -17.22
C LEU A 118 -3.75 2.80 -16.51
N PHE A 119 -4.05 3.94 -17.17
CA PHE A 119 -4.99 4.93 -16.63
C PHE A 119 -6.36 4.32 -16.34
N GLN A 120 -6.93 3.54 -17.27
CA GLN A 120 -8.23 2.91 -17.07
C GLN A 120 -8.20 1.92 -15.90
N GLU A 121 -7.14 1.12 -15.78
CA GLU A 121 -6.95 0.17 -14.70
C GLU A 121 -6.85 0.87 -13.34
N VAL A 122 -6.01 1.91 -13.24
CA VAL A 122 -5.80 2.71 -12.04
C VAL A 122 -7.07 3.44 -11.62
N LEU A 123 -7.79 4.04 -12.59
CA LEU A 123 -9.04 4.75 -12.34
C LEU A 123 -10.13 3.79 -11.80
N ALA A 124 -10.26 2.62 -12.39
CA ALA A 124 -11.20 1.60 -11.93
C ALA A 124 -10.87 1.15 -10.50
N HIS A 125 -9.59 0.95 -10.21
CA HIS A 125 -9.11 0.58 -8.88
C HIS A 125 -9.37 1.69 -7.83
N ALA A 126 -9.07 2.94 -8.16
CA ALA A 126 -9.34 4.09 -7.30
C ALA A 126 -10.84 4.26 -7.02
N ARG A 127 -11.70 4.07 -8.02
CA ARG A 127 -13.16 4.09 -7.86
C ARG A 127 -13.68 3.00 -6.92
N ALA A 128 -13.06 1.83 -6.93
CA ALA A 128 -13.44 0.73 -6.05
C ALA A 128 -12.99 0.94 -4.61
N LEU A 129 -11.78 1.49 -4.38
CA LEU A 129 -11.20 1.63 -3.04
C LEU A 129 -11.52 2.96 -2.38
N THR A 130 -11.47 4.05 -3.13
CA THR A 130 -11.61 5.43 -2.64
C THR A 130 -12.41 6.29 -3.62
N PRO A 131 -13.73 6.06 -3.77
CA PRO A 131 -14.55 6.74 -4.77
C PRO A 131 -14.43 8.27 -4.74
N ARG A 132 -14.33 8.85 -3.54
CA ARG A 132 -14.22 10.31 -3.33
C ARG A 132 -12.91 10.91 -3.86
N LEU A 133 -11.87 10.11 -4.05
CA LEU A 133 -10.56 10.55 -4.52
C LEU A 133 -10.29 10.12 -5.99
N ALA A 134 -11.20 9.37 -6.60
CA ALA A 134 -11.03 8.85 -7.95
C ALA A 134 -10.85 9.95 -9.02
N ASP A 135 -11.47 11.12 -8.82
CA ASP A 135 -11.34 12.26 -9.73
C ASP A 135 -9.94 12.89 -9.72
N ARG A 136 -9.11 12.55 -8.73
CA ARG A 136 -7.69 12.96 -8.70
C ARG A 136 -6.81 12.11 -9.62
N VAL A 137 -7.31 11.00 -10.13
CA VAL A 137 -6.60 10.17 -11.14
C VAL A 137 -6.83 10.79 -12.51
N VAL A 138 -5.77 11.26 -13.14
CA VAL A 138 -5.81 11.95 -14.43
C VAL A 138 -4.88 11.27 -15.44
N GLU A 139 -5.33 11.17 -16.68
CA GLU A 139 -4.52 10.68 -17.80
C GLU A 139 -3.46 11.72 -18.16
N TYR A 140 -2.22 11.30 -18.27
CA TYR A 140 -1.15 12.13 -18.81
C TYR A 140 -1.12 12.00 -20.34
N ALA A 141 -1.17 13.12 -21.03
CA ALA A 141 -1.19 13.18 -22.50
C ALA A 141 -0.04 14.05 -23.06
N GLY A 142 1.07 14.15 -22.34
CA GLY A 142 2.25 14.90 -22.81
C GLY A 142 3.07 14.11 -23.82
N GLU A 143 3.86 14.83 -24.65
CA GLU A 143 4.75 14.23 -25.66
C GLU A 143 6.00 13.57 -25.04
N ARG A 144 6.46 14.09 -23.89
CA ARG A 144 7.64 13.56 -23.18
C ARG A 144 7.20 12.58 -22.10
N PRO A 145 8.01 11.55 -21.81
CA PRO A 145 7.71 10.62 -20.69
C PRO A 145 7.43 11.36 -19.38
N LEU A 146 6.44 10.91 -18.63
CA LEU A 146 6.00 11.56 -17.40
C LEU A 146 7.13 11.72 -16.37
N PHE A 147 7.97 10.71 -16.23
CA PHE A 147 9.08 10.71 -15.28
C PHE A 147 10.18 11.71 -15.67
N ASP A 148 10.44 11.88 -16.98
CA ASP A 148 11.36 12.92 -17.46
C ASP A 148 10.86 14.31 -17.14
N VAL A 149 9.57 14.58 -17.38
CA VAL A 149 8.97 15.90 -17.14
C VAL A 149 9.08 16.32 -15.68
N HIS A 150 8.93 15.35 -14.77
CA HIS A 150 9.01 15.60 -13.33
C HIS A 150 10.40 15.33 -12.73
N GLY A 151 11.40 15.01 -13.55
CA GLY A 151 12.77 14.78 -13.11
C GLY A 151 12.94 13.51 -12.24
N VAL A 152 11.98 12.59 -12.29
CA VAL A 152 11.99 11.36 -11.47
C VAL A 152 13.16 10.46 -11.86
N ASP A 153 13.41 10.26 -13.15
CA ASP A 153 14.54 9.44 -13.63
C ASP A 153 15.89 9.99 -13.17
N THR A 154 16.03 11.33 -13.20
CA THR A 154 17.23 12.00 -12.68
C THR A 154 17.37 11.79 -11.16
N ALA A 155 16.27 11.89 -10.43
CA ALA A 155 16.27 11.68 -8.97
C ALA A 155 16.58 10.22 -8.61
N LEU A 156 16.01 9.27 -9.34
CA LEU A 156 16.30 7.82 -9.17
C LEU A 156 17.77 7.52 -9.47
N SER A 157 18.30 8.01 -10.57
CA SER A 157 19.71 7.83 -10.93
C SER A 157 20.65 8.38 -9.87
N LYS A 158 20.34 9.54 -9.30
CA LYS A 158 21.09 10.11 -8.18
C LYS A 158 20.97 9.30 -6.89
N ALA A 159 19.76 8.78 -6.58
CA ALA A 159 19.52 7.98 -5.39
C ALA A 159 20.22 6.61 -5.45
N MET A 160 20.39 6.07 -6.66
CA MET A 160 21.10 4.80 -6.90
C MET A 160 22.61 5.01 -7.14
N ALA A 161 23.10 6.25 -7.11
CA ALA A 161 24.49 6.53 -7.35
C ALA A 161 25.35 6.05 -6.16
N HIS A 162 26.42 5.36 -6.48
CA HIS A 162 27.42 4.88 -5.54
C HIS A 162 28.08 6.01 -4.71
N ARG A 163 28.12 7.24 -5.27
CA ARG A 163 28.69 8.43 -4.63
C ARG A 163 27.66 9.53 -4.52
N VAL A 164 27.46 10.00 -3.30
CA VAL A 164 26.54 11.09 -2.98
C VAL A 164 27.31 12.33 -2.53
N TRP A 165 27.12 13.46 -3.24
CA TRP A 165 27.72 14.73 -2.90
C TRP A 165 26.88 15.46 -1.84
N LEU A 166 27.52 15.91 -0.76
CA LEU A 166 26.89 16.68 0.29
C LEU A 166 26.96 18.17 0.00
N ARG A 167 26.02 18.93 0.51
CA ARG A 167 26.01 20.40 0.38
C ARG A 167 27.23 21.06 1.00
N SER A 168 27.87 20.42 1.97
CA SER A 168 29.11 20.86 2.63
C SER A 168 30.37 20.68 1.75
N GLY A 169 30.27 20.10 0.55
CA GLY A 169 31.39 19.77 -0.32
C GLY A 169 32.03 18.41 -0.04
N GLY A 170 31.57 17.68 0.99
CA GLY A 170 31.98 16.30 1.23
C GLY A 170 31.26 15.31 0.35
N THR A 171 31.73 14.06 0.32
CA THR A 171 31.08 12.93 -0.38
C THR A 171 30.86 11.75 0.54
N LEU A 172 29.73 11.05 0.34
CA LEU A 172 29.51 9.70 0.86
C LEU A 172 29.70 8.71 -0.27
N VAL A 173 30.39 7.62 0.03
CA VAL A 173 30.48 6.44 -0.85
C VAL A 173 29.70 5.32 -0.19
N ILE A 174 28.75 4.72 -0.92
CA ILE A 174 27.87 3.68 -0.42
C ILE A 174 28.17 2.41 -1.23
N ASP A 175 28.74 1.43 -0.56
CA ASP A 175 29.10 0.13 -1.14
C ASP A 175 28.21 -0.97 -0.58
N GLU A 176 27.58 -1.73 -1.46
CA GLU A 176 26.90 -2.98 -1.13
C GLU A 176 27.92 -4.12 -1.19
N THR A 177 28.15 -4.79 -0.06
CA THR A 177 28.99 -5.97 0.04
C THR A 177 28.13 -7.19 0.33
N GLU A 178 28.70 -8.41 0.26
CA GLU A 178 27.98 -9.65 0.57
C GLU A 178 27.39 -9.68 2.00
N ALA A 179 27.99 -8.96 2.93
CA ALA A 179 27.62 -9.01 4.34
C ALA A 179 26.82 -7.78 4.80
N LEU A 180 27.12 -6.61 4.29
CA LEU A 180 26.49 -5.35 4.74
C LEU A 180 26.74 -4.20 3.74
N THR A 181 25.93 -3.13 3.85
CA THR A 181 26.15 -1.87 3.15
C THR A 181 27.12 -1.00 3.96
N VAL A 182 28.14 -0.46 3.33
CA VAL A 182 29.21 0.36 3.96
C VAL A 182 29.17 1.78 3.42
#